data_3b6967f4720fd37283533461405cf95e
#
_entry.id   3b6967f4720fd37283533461405cf95e
#
_cell.length_a   1.000
_cell.length_b   1.000
_cell.length_c   1.000
_cell.angle_alpha   90.00
_cell.angle_beta   90.00
_cell.angle_gamma   90.00
#
_symmetry.space_group_name_H-M   'P 1'
#
loop_
_entity.id
_entity.type
_entity.pdbx_description
1 polymer ?
#
loop_
_entity_poly.entity_id
_entity_poly.type
_entity_poly.pdbx_seq_one_letter_code
_entity_poly.pdbx_strand_id
1 'polypeptide(L)'
;MLVWMPIVQNWQGGPMSNLTRGLISDIDLMARDRRMSMFGHVSRFDGQMIECGGFPANIGSLCHVETDDEAPAVAELIGFNNGNNLLSLHQFGARIRVGARVTLADDGANIHVGDGLLGRITDALGNPLDGGPDPRLEGRWPLMGREINPLSRKPVDAPLDVGVRAINALLTVGKGQRIGIIAGSGVGKSVLLGMMSRFTTADIVVVGMIGERGREVGEFAKTVLDEESAARTTIVAVPADRSPLLRIRGAERATAIAEYYRDQGKDVLLIMDSLTRVAHARREIGLALGEQPTAKGYPPSVVSMIPRLIERTGSGSAGQGTITSIYTVLADGDDTNDPVVDTARAILDGHILLSRQQAQMGVYPAIDVPSSVSRVMNDIVDSGQSEAARKFRRLVSLYLENRDLILMGGYAPGQDADLDLAVSLWPQLMDLIQQSGADKAAFGASRNALVGLMGG
;
A
#
# COMPACT_ATOMS: atom_id res chain seq x y z
N MET A 1 -34.85 14.22 -14.58
CA MET A 1 -34.39 13.20 -15.52
C MET A 1 -34.77 13.65 -16.93
N LEU A 2 -33.90 14.43 -17.57
CA LEU A 2 -34.00 14.87 -18.96
C LEU A 2 -32.75 14.43 -19.65
N VAL A 3 -32.82 13.28 -20.34
CA VAL A 3 -31.82 12.72 -21.18
C VAL A 3 -31.67 13.60 -22.40
N TRP A 4 -30.61 14.36 -22.53
CA TRP A 4 -30.22 15.01 -23.75
C TRP A 4 -29.54 13.97 -24.67
N MET A 5 -30.27 13.44 -25.63
CA MET A 5 -29.72 12.75 -26.78
C MET A 5 -28.97 13.75 -27.65
N PRO A 6 -27.79 13.40 -28.20
CA PRO A 6 -27.09 14.26 -29.15
C PRO A 6 -27.87 14.33 -30.46
N ILE A 7 -28.29 15.53 -30.81
CA ILE A 7 -29.12 15.85 -32.02
C ILE A 7 -28.32 15.65 -33.35
N VAL A 8 -27.09 15.17 -33.32
CA VAL A 8 -26.19 15.21 -34.51
C VAL A 8 -26.01 13.86 -35.20
N GLN A 9 -26.69 12.78 -34.83
CA GLN A 9 -26.42 11.45 -35.43
C GLN A 9 -27.24 11.09 -36.67
N ASN A 10 -28.11 11.93 -37.23
CA ASN A 10 -28.91 11.56 -38.42
C ASN A 10 -29.09 12.66 -39.46
N TRP A 11 -28.06 13.47 -39.73
CA TRP A 11 -28.11 14.40 -40.85
C TRP A 11 -27.34 13.88 -42.06
N GLN A 12 -28.03 13.19 -43.00
CA GLN A 12 -27.52 12.86 -44.33
C GLN A 12 -27.79 14.04 -45.27
N GLY A 13 -27.04 15.10 -45.16
CA GLY A 13 -27.17 16.27 -46.03
C GLY A 13 -25.82 16.90 -46.25
N GLY A 14 -25.51 17.26 -47.48
CA GLY A 14 -24.28 17.75 -48.12
C GLY A 14 -23.25 18.53 -47.31
N PRO A 15 -22.12 18.96 -47.85
CA PRO A 15 -21.00 19.51 -47.11
C PRO A 15 -21.45 20.75 -46.32
N MET A 16 -21.39 20.67 -44.98
CA MET A 16 -21.69 21.81 -44.10
C MET A 16 -20.77 22.99 -44.43
N SER A 17 -21.33 24.18 -44.58
CA SER A 17 -20.58 25.40 -44.80
C SER A 17 -19.62 25.67 -43.60
N ASN A 18 -18.51 26.34 -43.83
CA ASN A 18 -17.57 26.72 -42.79
C ASN A 18 -18.23 27.53 -41.65
N LEU A 19 -19.27 28.28 -41.99
CA LEU A 19 -20.08 29.07 -41.05
C LEU A 19 -20.89 28.14 -40.08
N THR A 20 -21.47 27.07 -40.61
CA THR A 20 -22.25 26.08 -39.81
C THR A 20 -21.33 25.28 -38.89
N ARG A 21 -20.10 24.92 -39.32
CA ARG A 21 -19.11 24.27 -38.48
C ARG A 21 -18.62 25.22 -37.39
N GLY A 22 -18.39 26.50 -37.69
CA GLY A 22 -18.02 27.52 -36.72
C GLY A 22 -19.11 27.67 -35.62
N LEU A 23 -20.38 27.81 -36.05
CA LEU A 23 -21.51 27.92 -35.11
C LEU A 23 -21.70 26.68 -34.23
N ILE A 24 -21.54 25.48 -34.78
CA ILE A 24 -21.59 24.23 -34.01
C ILE A 24 -20.44 24.16 -32.98
N SER A 25 -19.22 24.54 -33.42
CA SER A 25 -18.06 24.65 -32.53
C SER A 25 -18.27 25.68 -31.39
N ASP A 26 -18.83 26.84 -31.73
CA ASP A 26 -19.13 27.88 -30.74
C ASP A 26 -20.25 27.48 -29.79
N ILE A 27 -21.30 26.79 -30.29
CA ILE A 27 -22.36 26.22 -29.45
C ILE A 27 -21.81 25.11 -28.55
N ASP A 28 -20.93 24.25 -29.02
CA ASP A 28 -20.26 23.23 -28.21
C ASP A 28 -19.33 23.86 -27.16
N LEU A 29 -18.61 24.92 -27.51
CA LEU A 29 -17.79 25.69 -26.58
C LEU A 29 -18.68 26.35 -25.49
N MET A 30 -19.76 26.98 -25.90
CA MET A 30 -20.73 27.60 -24.98
C MET A 30 -21.48 26.56 -24.13
N ALA A 31 -21.76 25.37 -24.65
CA ALA A 31 -22.37 24.28 -23.89
C ALA A 31 -21.39 23.67 -22.89
N ARG A 32 -20.10 23.63 -23.19
CA ARG A 32 -19.06 23.20 -22.25
C ARG A 32 -18.82 24.24 -21.16
N ASP A 33 -18.93 25.51 -21.45
CA ASP A 33 -18.74 26.62 -20.49
C ASP A 33 -19.96 26.84 -19.56
N ARG A 34 -21.15 26.31 -19.94
CA ARG A 34 -22.38 26.37 -19.13
C ARG A 34 -22.60 25.13 -18.25
N ARG A 35 -21.58 24.50 -17.74
CA ARG A 35 -21.75 23.64 -16.56
C ARG A 35 -22.20 24.55 -15.42
N MET A 36 -23.46 24.42 -14.98
CA MET A 36 -23.92 25.06 -13.76
C MET A 36 -22.96 24.61 -12.65
N SER A 37 -22.02 25.45 -12.29
CA SER A 37 -21.10 25.18 -11.19
C SER A 37 -21.90 25.25 -9.91
N MET A 38 -22.16 24.12 -9.29
CA MET A 38 -22.73 24.08 -7.96
C MET A 38 -21.67 24.62 -6.99
N PHE A 39 -22.06 25.54 -6.15
CA PHE A 39 -21.15 26.16 -5.19
C PHE A 39 -21.84 26.40 -3.85
N GLY A 40 -21.05 26.49 -2.81
CA GLY A 40 -21.44 26.92 -1.49
C GLY A 40 -20.52 28.03 -1.00
N HIS A 41 -20.80 28.52 0.21
CA HIS A 41 -19.96 29.52 0.88
C HIS A 41 -19.48 29.00 2.23
N VAL A 42 -18.21 29.26 2.55
CA VAL A 42 -17.62 28.91 3.84
C VAL A 42 -18.37 29.61 4.96
N SER A 43 -18.96 28.84 5.85
CA SER A 43 -19.60 29.32 7.08
C SER A 43 -18.69 29.24 8.29
N ARG A 44 -17.79 28.27 8.33
CA ARG A 44 -16.80 28.07 9.39
C ARG A 44 -15.51 27.46 8.85
N PHE A 45 -14.38 27.89 9.42
CA PHE A 45 -13.06 27.34 9.16
C PHE A 45 -12.22 27.34 10.44
N ASP A 46 -11.59 26.20 10.78
CA ASP A 46 -10.75 26.04 11.96
C ASP A 46 -9.26 25.86 11.66
N GLY A 47 -8.84 26.06 10.41
CA GLY A 47 -7.49 25.88 9.93
C GLY A 47 -7.28 24.58 9.13
N GLN A 48 -8.17 23.60 9.24
CA GLN A 48 -8.11 22.35 8.49
C GLN A 48 -9.48 21.92 7.97
N MET A 49 -10.51 22.08 8.78
CA MET A 49 -11.89 21.69 8.47
C MET A 49 -12.70 22.90 8.03
N ILE A 50 -13.48 22.75 7.00
CA ILE A 50 -14.37 23.75 6.44
C ILE A 50 -15.80 23.24 6.54
N GLU A 51 -16.69 24.07 7.09
CA GLU A 51 -18.13 23.93 6.88
C GLU A 51 -18.55 24.93 5.81
N CYS A 52 -19.32 24.48 4.82
CA CYS A 52 -19.87 25.37 3.81
C CYS A 52 -21.33 25.06 3.54
N GLY A 53 -22.07 26.07 3.07
CA GLY A 53 -23.46 25.93 2.66
C GLY A 53 -23.62 24.77 1.66
N GLY A 54 -24.72 24.00 1.82
CA GLY A 54 -24.92 22.75 1.10
C GLY A 54 -25.06 22.93 -0.41
N PHE A 55 -24.31 22.20 -1.17
CA PHE A 55 -24.55 21.85 -2.56
C PHE A 55 -24.48 20.33 -2.69
N PRO A 56 -25.23 19.72 -3.61
CA PRO A 56 -25.22 18.27 -3.78
C PRO A 56 -23.83 17.78 -4.19
N ALA A 57 -23.20 16.96 -3.35
CA ALA A 57 -21.93 16.30 -3.64
C ALA A 57 -21.84 15.01 -2.81
N ASN A 58 -21.03 14.06 -3.25
CA ASN A 58 -20.79 12.80 -2.55
C ASN A 58 -19.56 12.94 -1.63
N ILE A 59 -19.53 12.15 -0.56
CA ILE A 59 -18.31 12.02 0.25
C ILE A 59 -17.19 11.53 -0.67
N GLY A 60 -16.00 12.14 -0.57
CA GLY A 60 -14.87 11.93 -1.46
C GLY A 60 -14.77 12.91 -2.63
N SER A 61 -15.80 13.73 -2.88
CA SER A 61 -15.78 14.77 -3.93
C SER A 61 -14.69 15.82 -3.64
N LEU A 62 -13.96 16.19 -4.68
CA LEU A 62 -12.94 17.24 -4.63
C LEU A 62 -13.58 18.59 -4.91
N CYS A 63 -13.23 19.58 -4.11
CA CYS A 63 -13.73 20.95 -4.20
C CYS A 63 -12.58 21.93 -4.27
N HIS A 64 -12.77 23.02 -5.02
CA HIS A 64 -11.91 24.19 -4.98
C HIS A 64 -12.49 25.22 -4.03
N VAL A 65 -11.67 25.67 -3.09
CA VAL A 65 -12.01 26.70 -2.11
C VAL A 65 -11.26 27.97 -2.45
N GLU A 66 -11.99 29.08 -2.62
CA GLU A 66 -11.39 30.40 -2.85
C GLU A 66 -10.51 30.80 -1.66
N THR A 67 -9.31 31.29 -1.95
CA THR A 67 -8.34 31.78 -0.97
C THR A 67 -7.98 33.22 -1.26
N ASP A 68 -7.29 33.86 -0.33
CA ASP A 68 -6.67 35.20 -0.58
C ASP A 68 -5.36 35.07 -1.41
N ASP A 69 -4.92 33.84 -1.71
CA ASP A 69 -3.77 33.54 -2.55
C ASP A 69 -4.19 33.41 -4.02
N GLU A 70 -3.23 33.40 -4.96
CA GLU A 70 -3.53 33.33 -6.41
C GLU A 70 -4.22 32.05 -6.86
N ALA A 71 -3.99 30.91 -6.15
CA ALA A 71 -4.56 29.61 -6.49
C ALA A 71 -5.60 29.16 -5.46
N PRO A 72 -6.71 28.55 -5.89
CA PRO A 72 -7.69 27.99 -4.97
C PRO A 72 -7.08 26.81 -4.19
N ALA A 73 -7.47 26.66 -2.93
CA ALA A 73 -7.12 25.50 -2.14
C ALA A 73 -7.98 24.28 -2.57
N VAL A 74 -7.39 23.10 -2.54
CA VAL A 74 -8.13 21.84 -2.78
C VAL A 74 -8.61 21.29 -1.44
N ALA A 75 -9.89 20.93 -1.38
CA ALA A 75 -10.51 20.28 -0.24
C ALA A 75 -11.32 19.06 -0.70
N GLU A 76 -11.54 18.13 0.18
CA GLU A 76 -12.35 16.94 -0.08
C GLU A 76 -13.52 16.88 0.90
N LEU A 77 -14.70 16.53 0.39
CA LEU A 77 -15.90 16.35 1.19
C LEU A 77 -15.80 15.08 2.02
N ILE A 78 -15.82 15.21 3.34
CA ILE A 78 -15.63 14.09 4.27
C ILE A 78 -16.89 13.76 5.09
N GLY A 79 -17.91 14.60 5.03
CA GLY A 79 -19.17 14.40 5.74
C GLY A 79 -20.14 15.53 5.61
N PHE A 80 -21.22 15.44 6.38
CA PHE A 80 -22.29 16.43 6.43
C PHE A 80 -22.65 16.72 7.89
N ASN A 81 -22.97 17.98 8.18
CA ASN A 81 -23.45 18.39 9.49
C ASN A 81 -24.55 19.43 9.34
N ASN A 82 -25.76 19.15 9.88
CA ASN A 82 -26.90 20.06 9.86
C ASN A 82 -27.20 20.69 8.48
N GLY A 83 -27.07 19.90 7.40
CA GLY A 83 -27.30 20.36 6.03
C GLY A 83 -26.12 21.11 5.39
N ASN A 84 -25.02 21.30 6.10
CA ASN A 84 -23.76 21.81 5.57
C ASN A 84 -22.82 20.68 5.15
N ASN A 85 -22.02 20.96 4.13
CA ASN A 85 -20.92 20.11 3.71
C ASN A 85 -19.72 20.32 4.63
N LEU A 86 -19.12 19.23 5.12
CA LEU A 86 -17.86 19.23 5.85
C LEU A 86 -16.73 18.82 4.91
N LEU A 87 -15.76 19.72 4.73
CA LEU A 87 -14.61 19.48 3.88
C LEU A 87 -13.33 19.52 4.72
N SER A 88 -12.34 18.73 4.32
CA SER A 88 -10.98 18.76 4.85
C SER A 88 -10.03 19.25 3.76
N LEU A 89 -9.15 20.19 4.13
CA LEU A 89 -8.13 20.73 3.22
C LEU A 89 -7.04 19.68 2.94
N HIS A 90 -6.57 19.66 1.70
CA HIS A 90 -5.37 18.92 1.31
C HIS A 90 -4.07 19.62 1.70
N GLN A 91 -4.09 20.95 1.88
CA GLN A 91 -2.93 21.78 2.19
C GLN A 91 -3.11 22.47 3.53
N PHE A 92 -2.04 22.55 4.31
CA PHE A 92 -2.00 23.35 5.53
C PHE A 92 -1.71 24.81 5.21
N GLY A 93 -2.25 25.73 6.01
CA GLY A 93 -1.90 27.15 5.96
C GLY A 93 -2.61 27.96 4.87
N ALA A 94 -3.61 27.41 4.18
CA ALA A 94 -4.42 28.19 3.23
C ALA A 94 -5.18 29.29 3.96
N ARG A 95 -5.14 30.52 3.39
CA ARG A 95 -5.84 31.68 3.94
C ARG A 95 -7.25 31.76 3.38
N ILE A 96 -8.19 31.22 4.14
CA ILE A 96 -9.61 31.12 3.77
C ILE A 96 -10.41 32.04 4.68
N ARG A 97 -11.28 32.85 4.08
CA ARG A 97 -12.20 33.73 4.78
C ARG A 97 -13.61 33.14 4.86
N VAL A 98 -14.36 33.52 5.86
CA VAL A 98 -15.81 33.24 5.92
C VAL A 98 -16.49 33.91 4.71
N GLY A 99 -17.41 33.19 4.05
CA GLY A 99 -18.03 33.62 2.81
C GLY A 99 -17.25 33.30 1.55
N ALA A 100 -16.02 32.75 1.65
CA ALA A 100 -15.25 32.26 0.49
C ALA A 100 -16.06 31.24 -0.30
N ARG A 101 -15.94 31.26 -1.63
CA ARG A 101 -16.67 30.38 -2.52
C ARG A 101 -16.03 28.99 -2.54
N VAL A 102 -16.88 27.97 -2.45
CA VAL A 102 -16.50 26.55 -2.59
C VAL A 102 -17.20 25.98 -3.81
N THR A 103 -16.46 25.46 -4.78
CA THR A 103 -16.99 24.88 -6.01
C THR A 103 -16.63 23.42 -6.13
N LEU A 104 -17.57 22.59 -6.61
CA LEU A 104 -17.31 21.19 -6.94
C LEU A 104 -16.36 21.10 -8.15
N ALA A 105 -15.22 20.45 -7.99
CA ALA A 105 -14.21 20.24 -9.02
C ALA A 105 -14.32 18.87 -9.69
N ASP A 106 -14.43 17.81 -8.89
CA ASP A 106 -14.50 16.42 -9.38
C ASP A 106 -15.29 15.57 -8.37
N ASP A 107 -15.91 14.48 -8.81
CA ASP A 107 -16.62 13.57 -7.91
C ASP A 107 -15.69 12.73 -7.02
N GLY A 108 -14.40 12.74 -7.32
CA GLY A 108 -13.35 12.03 -6.57
C GLY A 108 -13.44 10.51 -6.64
N ALA A 109 -14.43 9.97 -7.35
CA ALA A 109 -14.74 8.54 -7.35
C ALA A 109 -13.76 7.69 -8.14
N ASN A 110 -13.07 8.28 -9.12
CA ASN A 110 -12.19 7.56 -10.02
C ASN A 110 -10.79 8.16 -10.03
N ILE A 111 -9.81 7.32 -10.31
CA ILE A 111 -8.44 7.73 -10.63
C ILE A 111 -8.10 7.44 -12.08
N HIS A 112 -7.19 8.20 -12.66
CA HIS A 112 -6.60 7.87 -13.94
C HIS A 112 -5.51 6.83 -13.77
N VAL A 113 -5.47 5.83 -14.64
CA VAL A 113 -4.55 4.68 -14.62
C VAL A 113 -4.08 4.35 -16.03
N GLY A 114 -2.96 3.66 -16.15
CA GLY A 114 -2.36 3.24 -17.41
C GLY A 114 -0.87 2.99 -17.28
N ASP A 115 -0.25 2.44 -18.32
CA ASP A 115 1.17 2.08 -18.31
C ASP A 115 2.09 3.30 -18.20
N GLY A 116 1.58 4.51 -18.49
CA GLY A 116 2.30 5.76 -18.24
C GLY A 116 2.63 6.02 -16.76
N LEU A 117 2.10 5.22 -15.80
CA LEU A 117 2.50 5.25 -14.39
C LEU A 117 3.79 4.49 -14.12
N LEU A 118 4.20 3.56 -14.99
CA LEU A 118 5.40 2.76 -14.77
C LEU A 118 6.66 3.64 -14.88
N GLY A 119 7.59 3.44 -13.98
CA GLY A 119 8.76 4.29 -13.82
C GLY A 119 8.52 5.63 -13.12
N ARG A 120 7.29 5.92 -12.70
CA ARG A 120 6.88 7.23 -12.21
C ARG A 120 6.61 7.24 -10.70
N ILE A 121 6.83 8.42 -10.13
CA ILE A 121 6.46 8.73 -8.74
C ILE A 121 5.37 9.79 -8.77
N THR A 122 4.21 9.48 -8.20
CA THR A 122 3.06 10.39 -8.13
C THR A 122 2.61 10.62 -6.69
N ASP A 123 1.91 11.72 -6.47
CA ASP A 123 1.23 12.01 -5.20
C ASP A 123 -0.13 11.27 -5.08
N ALA A 124 -0.88 11.53 -4.02
CA ALA A 124 -2.21 10.97 -3.78
C ALA A 124 -3.25 11.38 -4.82
N LEU A 125 -3.06 12.48 -5.52
CA LEU A 125 -3.95 12.99 -6.57
C LEU A 125 -3.54 12.53 -7.96
N GLY A 126 -2.29 12.05 -8.11
CA GLY A 126 -1.72 11.59 -9.36
C GLY A 126 -0.79 12.59 -10.02
N ASN A 127 -0.48 13.69 -9.35
CA ASN A 127 0.50 14.65 -9.85
C ASN A 127 1.91 14.06 -9.79
N PRO A 128 2.76 14.26 -10.81
CA PRO A 128 4.12 13.76 -10.80
C PRO A 128 4.98 14.47 -9.74
N LEU A 129 5.77 13.69 -9.01
CA LEU A 129 6.74 14.17 -8.02
C LEU A 129 8.19 14.04 -8.51
N ASP A 130 8.41 13.34 -9.60
CA ASP A 130 9.72 13.03 -10.19
C ASP A 130 10.24 14.12 -11.15
N GLY A 131 9.52 15.23 -11.29
CA GLY A 131 9.87 16.34 -12.19
C GLY A 131 9.64 16.04 -13.68
N GLY A 132 9.11 14.87 -14.00
CA GLY A 132 8.72 14.50 -15.36
C GLY A 132 7.39 15.14 -15.79
N PRO A 133 7.02 15.02 -17.07
CA PRO A 133 5.71 15.48 -17.55
C PRO A 133 4.58 14.66 -16.97
N ASP A 134 3.35 15.18 -17.09
CA ASP A 134 2.16 14.42 -16.69
C ASP A 134 2.10 13.07 -17.40
N PRO A 135 1.86 11.96 -16.65
CA PRO A 135 1.80 10.65 -17.25
C PRO A 135 0.58 10.53 -18.18
N ARG A 136 0.78 9.91 -19.34
CA ARG A 136 -0.33 9.62 -20.27
C ARG A 136 -1.11 8.43 -19.74
N LEU A 137 -2.34 8.66 -19.33
CA LEU A 137 -3.20 7.68 -18.66
C LEU A 137 -4.49 7.52 -19.46
N GLU A 138 -4.73 6.33 -19.99
CA GLU A 138 -5.84 6.04 -20.90
C GLU A 138 -7.05 5.45 -20.18
N GLY A 139 -6.84 4.88 -19.00
CA GLY A 139 -7.86 4.20 -18.21
C GLY A 139 -8.39 5.03 -17.06
N ARG A 140 -9.56 4.62 -16.55
CA ARG A 140 -10.12 5.08 -15.27
C ARG A 140 -10.42 3.88 -14.39
N TRP A 141 -10.16 4.01 -13.11
CA TRP A 141 -10.42 2.98 -12.12
C TRP A 141 -11.07 3.57 -10.87
N PRO A 142 -12.08 2.91 -10.27
CA PRO A 142 -12.68 3.41 -9.03
C PRO A 142 -11.62 3.49 -7.91
N LEU A 143 -11.53 4.62 -7.23
CA LEU A 143 -10.60 4.81 -6.10
C LEU A 143 -10.84 3.77 -4.99
N MET A 144 -12.12 3.50 -4.71
CA MET A 144 -12.54 2.51 -3.70
C MET A 144 -12.54 1.07 -4.21
N GLY A 145 -12.07 0.85 -5.45
CA GLY A 145 -11.97 -0.47 -6.06
C GLY A 145 -13.30 -1.05 -6.55
N ARG A 146 -13.23 -2.31 -6.97
CA ARG A 146 -14.40 -3.11 -7.35
C ARG A 146 -14.49 -4.32 -6.45
N GLU A 147 -15.68 -4.60 -5.96
CA GLU A 147 -15.92 -5.82 -5.17
C GLU A 147 -15.76 -7.06 -6.04
N ILE A 148 -15.04 -8.03 -5.52
CA ILE A 148 -14.91 -9.37 -6.11
C ILE A 148 -15.68 -10.33 -5.21
N ASN A 149 -16.57 -11.12 -5.80
CA ASN A 149 -17.25 -12.17 -5.07
C ASN A 149 -16.20 -13.14 -4.45
N PRO A 150 -16.18 -13.32 -3.13
CA PRO A 150 -15.20 -14.19 -2.45
C PRO A 150 -15.14 -15.61 -3.02
N LEU A 151 -16.28 -16.15 -3.46
CA LEU A 151 -16.36 -17.49 -4.03
C LEU A 151 -15.78 -17.60 -5.46
N SER A 152 -15.57 -16.47 -6.14
CA SER A 152 -14.94 -16.44 -7.47
C SER A 152 -13.42 -16.23 -7.43
N ARG A 153 -12.84 -15.93 -6.25
CA ARG A 153 -11.41 -15.75 -6.07
C ARG A 153 -10.68 -17.08 -6.24
N LYS A 154 -9.55 -17.06 -6.95
CA LYS A 154 -8.66 -18.22 -7.06
C LYS A 154 -7.98 -18.48 -5.71
N PRO A 155 -7.69 -19.74 -5.37
CA PRO A 155 -6.83 -20.04 -4.23
C PRO A 155 -5.41 -19.54 -4.47
N VAL A 156 -4.64 -19.39 -3.39
CA VAL A 156 -3.20 -19.16 -3.45
C VAL A 156 -2.53 -20.52 -3.66
N ASP A 157 -2.04 -20.79 -4.87
CA ASP A 157 -1.58 -22.11 -5.31
C ASP A 157 -0.14 -22.14 -5.84
N ALA A 158 0.50 -20.97 -5.94
CA ALA A 158 1.85 -20.85 -6.49
C ALA A 158 2.72 -19.91 -5.64
N PRO A 159 4.02 -20.22 -5.47
CA PRO A 159 4.94 -19.33 -4.78
C PRO A 159 5.24 -18.07 -5.63
N LEU A 160 5.43 -16.93 -4.96
CA LEU A 160 6.00 -15.73 -5.51
C LEU A 160 7.46 -15.63 -5.05
N ASP A 161 8.40 -15.64 -5.99
CA ASP A 161 9.79 -15.35 -5.69
C ASP A 161 9.96 -13.86 -5.39
N VAL A 162 10.42 -13.53 -4.19
CA VAL A 162 10.68 -12.15 -3.75
C VAL A 162 12.18 -11.84 -3.66
N GLY A 163 13.05 -12.77 -4.09
CA GLY A 163 14.51 -12.60 -4.15
C GLY A 163 15.21 -12.59 -2.81
N VAL A 164 14.52 -12.87 -1.72
CA VAL A 164 15.07 -12.90 -0.35
C VAL A 164 15.12 -14.34 0.15
N ARG A 165 16.33 -14.86 0.38
CA ARG A 165 16.58 -16.27 0.71
C ARG A 165 15.75 -16.75 1.91
N ALA A 166 15.80 -16.03 3.01
CA ALA A 166 15.08 -16.40 4.23
C ALA A 166 13.57 -16.45 4.00
N ILE A 167 13.01 -15.55 3.17
CA ILE A 167 11.59 -15.55 2.85
C ILE A 167 11.27 -16.71 1.90
N ASN A 168 12.00 -16.84 0.79
CA ASN A 168 11.79 -17.88 -0.20
C ASN A 168 11.90 -19.30 0.40
N ALA A 169 12.86 -19.51 1.30
CA ALA A 169 13.14 -20.82 1.89
C ALA A 169 12.24 -21.16 3.10
N LEU A 170 12.01 -20.21 4.02
CA LEU A 170 11.48 -20.45 5.37
C LEU A 170 10.07 -19.87 5.60
N LEU A 171 9.66 -18.89 4.80
CA LEU A 171 8.44 -18.11 4.94
C LEU A 171 7.80 -17.86 3.57
N THR A 172 7.84 -18.86 2.69
CA THR A 172 7.44 -18.74 1.28
C THR A 172 6.13 -17.98 1.12
N VAL A 173 6.19 -16.92 0.30
CA VAL A 173 5.05 -16.08 -0.04
C VAL A 173 4.36 -16.64 -1.26
N GLY A 174 3.03 -16.70 -1.23
CA GLY A 174 2.23 -17.14 -2.37
C GLY A 174 1.71 -15.97 -3.22
N LYS A 175 1.48 -16.22 -4.51
CA LYS A 175 0.82 -15.26 -5.40
C LYS A 175 -0.61 -14.97 -4.94
N GLY A 176 -0.90 -13.73 -4.62
CA GLY A 176 -2.19 -13.32 -4.04
C GLY A 176 -2.26 -13.41 -2.51
N GLN A 177 -1.15 -13.72 -1.83
CA GLN A 177 -1.09 -13.71 -0.38
C GLN A 177 -0.96 -12.30 0.18
N ARG A 178 -1.52 -12.05 1.37
CA ARG A 178 -1.45 -10.80 2.12
C ARG A 178 -0.55 -10.98 3.33
N ILE A 179 0.59 -10.29 3.39
CA ILE A 179 1.59 -10.44 4.45
C ILE A 179 1.84 -9.13 5.16
N GLY A 180 1.99 -9.20 6.49
CA GLY A 180 2.48 -8.10 7.32
C GLY A 180 3.98 -8.17 7.53
N ILE A 181 4.69 -7.05 7.41
CA ILE A 181 6.04 -6.89 7.97
C ILE A 181 5.92 -6.05 9.22
N ILE A 182 6.10 -6.69 10.38
CA ILE A 182 6.06 -6.03 11.68
C ILE A 182 7.47 -5.66 12.07
N ALA A 183 7.72 -4.36 12.28
CA ALA A 183 9.07 -3.87 12.50
C ALA A 183 9.09 -2.68 13.46
N GLY A 184 10.10 -2.65 14.34
CA GLY A 184 10.50 -1.42 15.03
C GLY A 184 11.29 -0.47 14.13
N SER A 185 11.77 0.64 14.69
CA SER A 185 12.64 1.57 13.97
C SER A 185 14.08 1.02 13.83
N GLY A 186 14.71 1.20 12.67
CA GLY A 186 16.15 0.93 12.47
C GLY A 186 16.52 -0.54 12.27
N VAL A 187 15.59 -1.44 12.02
CA VAL A 187 15.83 -2.89 11.85
C VAL A 187 16.06 -3.34 10.40
N GLY A 188 16.24 -2.40 9.47
CA GLY A 188 16.47 -2.73 8.06
C GLY A 188 15.23 -2.92 7.21
N LYS A 189 14.03 -2.47 7.67
CA LYS A 189 12.75 -2.57 6.95
C LYS A 189 12.85 -2.07 5.50
N SER A 190 13.33 -0.85 5.30
CA SER A 190 13.35 -0.22 3.96
C SER A 190 14.31 -0.95 2.99
N VAL A 191 15.41 -1.51 3.49
CA VAL A 191 16.32 -2.33 2.69
C VAL A 191 15.62 -3.61 2.25
N LEU A 192 14.92 -4.30 3.17
CA LEU A 192 14.16 -5.51 2.85
C LEU A 192 13.08 -5.25 1.80
N LEU A 193 12.30 -4.17 1.96
CA LEU A 193 11.28 -3.77 0.97
C LEU A 193 11.90 -3.46 -0.39
N GLY A 194 13.06 -2.77 -0.41
CA GLY A 194 13.83 -2.50 -1.63
C GLY A 194 14.29 -3.78 -2.33
N MET A 195 14.77 -4.77 -1.60
CA MET A 195 15.12 -6.09 -2.14
C MET A 195 13.91 -6.77 -2.76
N MET A 196 12.79 -6.84 -2.03
CA MET A 196 11.55 -7.47 -2.52
C MET A 196 11.01 -6.77 -3.76
N SER A 197 11.06 -5.44 -3.82
CA SER A 197 10.62 -4.67 -4.99
C SER A 197 11.45 -4.96 -6.24
N ARG A 198 12.78 -4.97 -6.11
CA ARG A 198 13.71 -5.18 -7.23
C ARG A 198 13.74 -6.63 -7.71
N PHE A 199 13.75 -7.56 -6.77
CA PHE A 199 14.08 -8.95 -7.08
C PHE A 199 12.88 -9.87 -7.28
N THR A 200 11.66 -9.36 -7.02
CA THR A 200 10.44 -10.14 -7.24
C THR A 200 10.26 -10.58 -8.69
N THR A 201 9.57 -11.70 -8.87
CA THR A 201 9.11 -12.18 -10.18
C THR A 201 7.69 -11.70 -10.53
N ALA A 202 7.11 -10.80 -9.76
CA ALA A 202 5.84 -10.16 -10.12
C ALA A 202 5.98 -9.34 -11.42
N ASP A 203 4.91 -9.32 -12.23
CA ASP A 203 4.88 -8.55 -13.49
C ASP A 203 4.94 -7.05 -13.22
N ILE A 204 4.23 -6.59 -12.20
CA ILE A 204 4.10 -5.18 -11.81
C ILE A 204 4.38 -5.03 -10.31
N VAL A 205 5.06 -3.95 -9.96
CA VAL A 205 5.28 -3.54 -8.56
C VAL A 205 4.63 -2.19 -8.32
N VAL A 206 3.75 -2.12 -7.34
CA VAL A 206 3.12 -0.88 -6.89
C VAL A 206 3.56 -0.60 -5.47
N VAL A 207 4.14 0.57 -5.22
CA VAL A 207 4.59 0.96 -3.89
C VAL A 207 3.79 2.17 -3.41
N GLY A 208 3.11 2.03 -2.28
CA GLY A 208 2.49 3.13 -1.54
C GLY A 208 3.39 3.54 -0.38
N MET A 209 4.12 4.65 -0.50
CA MET A 209 4.91 5.23 0.58
C MET A 209 4.09 6.27 1.32
N ILE A 210 3.42 5.86 2.40
CA ILE A 210 2.41 6.65 3.08
C ILE A 210 2.87 7.08 4.47
N GLY A 211 3.08 8.38 4.65
CA GLY A 211 3.45 8.97 5.93
C GLY A 211 4.91 8.75 6.32
N GLU A 212 5.76 8.33 5.41
CA GLU A 212 7.20 8.22 5.62
C GLU A 212 7.88 9.59 5.40
N ARG A 213 9.10 9.76 5.89
CA ARG A 213 9.83 11.02 5.75
C ARG A 213 10.20 11.27 4.28
N GLY A 214 10.11 12.53 3.81
CA GLY A 214 10.44 12.88 2.43
C GLY A 214 11.84 12.40 1.99
N ARG A 215 12.84 12.41 2.90
CA ARG A 215 14.18 11.87 2.63
C ARG A 215 14.14 10.37 2.35
N GLU A 216 13.40 9.60 3.15
CA GLU A 216 13.27 8.14 3.01
C GLU A 216 12.55 7.77 1.71
N VAL A 217 11.56 8.57 1.30
CA VAL A 217 10.89 8.42 0.00
C VAL A 217 11.90 8.59 -1.14
N GLY A 218 12.74 9.62 -1.11
CA GLY A 218 13.74 9.86 -2.16
C GLY A 218 14.83 8.79 -2.21
N GLU A 219 15.30 8.30 -1.07
CA GLU A 219 16.29 7.23 -0.97
C GLU A 219 15.71 5.89 -1.48
N PHE A 220 14.49 5.57 -1.09
CA PHE A 220 13.80 4.35 -1.53
C PHE A 220 13.55 4.36 -3.04
N ALA A 221 13.05 5.48 -3.57
CA ALA A 221 12.78 5.63 -5.00
C ALA A 221 14.04 5.41 -5.85
N LYS A 222 15.18 5.99 -5.45
CA LYS A 222 16.47 5.77 -6.12
C LYS A 222 16.95 4.32 -6.08
N THR A 223 16.59 3.59 -5.01
CA THR A 223 16.96 2.19 -4.85
C THR A 223 16.09 1.28 -5.71
N VAL A 224 14.82 1.59 -5.87
CA VAL A 224 13.81 0.70 -6.49
C VAL A 224 13.58 1.01 -7.97
N LEU A 225 13.76 2.27 -8.39
CA LEU A 225 13.63 2.69 -9.78
C LEU A 225 15.01 2.69 -10.47
N ASP A 226 15.70 1.54 -10.49
CA ASP A 226 16.85 1.30 -11.34
C ASP A 226 16.40 1.01 -12.79
N GLU A 227 17.36 0.88 -13.72
CA GLU A 227 17.07 0.69 -15.16
C GLU A 227 16.20 -0.54 -15.44
N GLU A 228 16.34 -1.61 -14.66
CA GLU A 228 15.59 -2.86 -14.86
C GLU A 228 14.19 -2.80 -14.21
N SER A 229 14.12 -2.29 -12.98
CA SER A 229 12.90 -2.32 -12.18
C SER A 229 11.93 -1.20 -12.52
N ALA A 230 12.41 -0.06 -13.05
CA ALA A 230 11.57 1.10 -13.40
C ALA A 230 10.48 0.73 -14.41
N ALA A 231 10.78 -0.10 -15.42
CA ALA A 231 9.84 -0.50 -16.45
C ALA A 231 8.57 -1.22 -15.92
N ARG A 232 8.58 -1.69 -14.68
CA ARG A 232 7.47 -2.43 -14.05
C ARG A 232 7.04 -1.89 -12.69
N THR A 233 7.62 -0.77 -12.24
CA THR A 233 7.39 -0.24 -10.90
C THR A 233 6.74 1.14 -10.95
N THR A 234 5.74 1.38 -10.12
CA THR A 234 5.15 2.71 -9.88
C THR A 234 5.09 3.00 -8.39
N ILE A 235 5.32 4.26 -8.01
CA ILE A 235 5.33 4.70 -6.62
C ILE A 235 4.26 5.78 -6.41
N VAL A 236 3.40 5.57 -5.42
CA VAL A 236 2.52 6.62 -4.87
C VAL A 236 3.13 7.09 -3.56
N ALA A 237 3.57 8.34 -3.50
CA ALA A 237 4.27 8.88 -2.34
C ALA A 237 3.47 10.01 -1.67
N VAL A 238 3.20 9.84 -0.38
CA VAL A 238 2.54 10.84 0.46
C VAL A 238 3.33 11.01 1.74
N PRO A 239 4.29 11.94 1.80
CA PRO A 239 5.13 12.17 2.97
C PRO A 239 4.34 12.53 4.24
N ALA A 240 4.99 12.42 5.40
CA ALA A 240 4.37 12.61 6.72
C ALA A 240 3.86 14.03 6.99
N ASP A 241 4.39 15.03 6.28
CA ASP A 241 3.99 16.44 6.35
C ASP A 241 2.71 16.76 5.56
N ARG A 242 2.16 15.79 4.84
CA ARG A 242 0.91 15.93 4.09
C ARG A 242 -0.31 15.70 4.97
N SER A 243 -1.47 16.27 4.56
CA SER A 243 -2.69 16.14 5.32
C SER A 243 -3.08 14.66 5.56
N PRO A 244 -3.81 14.35 6.66
CA PRO A 244 -4.28 13.01 6.95
C PRO A 244 -5.09 12.42 5.80
N LEU A 245 -5.90 13.25 5.16
CA LEU A 245 -6.76 12.83 4.07
C LEU A 245 -5.98 12.37 2.84
N LEU A 246 -4.92 13.11 2.47
CA LEU A 246 -4.03 12.70 1.38
C LEU A 246 -3.30 11.38 1.70
N ARG A 247 -2.94 11.13 2.96
CA ARG A 247 -2.33 9.84 3.36
C ARG A 247 -3.30 8.67 3.15
N ILE A 248 -4.58 8.83 3.51
CA ILE A 248 -5.61 7.81 3.25
C ILE A 248 -5.80 7.63 1.75
N ARG A 249 -6.02 8.72 1.02
CA ARG A 249 -6.24 8.70 -0.44
C ARG A 249 -5.06 8.09 -1.19
N GLY A 250 -3.83 8.33 -0.75
CA GLY A 250 -2.62 7.72 -1.34
C GLY A 250 -2.60 6.20 -1.20
N ALA A 251 -2.99 5.68 -0.04
CA ALA A 251 -3.11 4.23 0.18
C ALA A 251 -4.21 3.61 -0.70
N GLU A 252 -5.37 4.27 -0.80
CA GLU A 252 -6.48 3.85 -1.66
C GLU A 252 -6.08 3.89 -3.13
N ARG A 253 -5.35 4.94 -3.57
CA ARG A 253 -4.85 5.09 -4.93
C ARG A 253 -3.83 4.00 -5.28
N ALA A 254 -2.85 3.72 -4.43
CA ALA A 254 -1.88 2.64 -4.66
C ALA A 254 -2.58 1.28 -4.80
N THR A 255 -3.57 1.01 -3.94
CA THR A 255 -4.38 -0.21 -4.02
C THR A 255 -5.20 -0.27 -5.31
N ALA A 256 -5.83 0.85 -5.71
CA ALA A 256 -6.62 0.93 -6.95
C ALA A 256 -5.75 0.74 -8.22
N ILE A 257 -4.52 1.24 -8.24
CA ILE A 257 -3.56 0.97 -9.32
C ILE A 257 -3.22 -0.52 -9.38
N ALA A 258 -2.99 -1.17 -8.24
CA ALA A 258 -2.73 -2.60 -8.19
C ALA A 258 -3.93 -3.43 -8.70
N GLU A 259 -5.15 -3.04 -8.34
CA GLU A 259 -6.38 -3.68 -8.83
C GLU A 259 -6.54 -3.54 -10.36
N TYR A 260 -6.20 -2.38 -10.92
CA TYR A 260 -6.25 -2.16 -12.36
C TYR A 260 -5.36 -3.15 -13.12
N TYR A 261 -4.12 -3.36 -12.68
CA TYR A 261 -3.21 -4.32 -13.32
C TYR A 261 -3.61 -5.77 -13.07
N ARG A 262 -4.09 -6.12 -11.87
CA ARG A 262 -4.65 -7.46 -11.59
C ARG A 262 -5.77 -7.79 -12.58
N ASP A 263 -6.68 -6.86 -12.83
CA ASP A 263 -7.82 -7.09 -13.72
C ASP A 263 -7.40 -7.27 -15.19
N GLN A 264 -6.18 -6.84 -15.54
CA GLN A 264 -5.53 -7.13 -16.83
C GLN A 264 -4.78 -8.48 -16.86
N GLY A 265 -4.91 -9.31 -15.82
CA GLY A 265 -4.26 -10.62 -15.75
C GLY A 265 -2.82 -10.59 -15.25
N LYS A 266 -2.34 -9.46 -14.70
CA LYS A 266 -0.97 -9.32 -14.18
C LYS A 266 -0.85 -9.82 -12.74
N ASP A 267 0.28 -10.44 -12.42
CA ASP A 267 0.69 -10.70 -11.06
C ASP A 267 1.35 -9.44 -10.49
N VAL A 268 0.71 -8.83 -9.51
CA VAL A 268 1.12 -7.56 -8.92
C VAL A 268 1.70 -7.77 -7.52
N LEU A 269 2.83 -7.16 -7.22
CA LEU A 269 3.32 -6.98 -5.86
C LEU A 269 2.95 -5.58 -5.39
N LEU A 270 2.05 -5.47 -4.41
CA LEU A 270 1.73 -4.22 -3.73
C LEU A 270 2.52 -4.12 -2.42
N ILE A 271 3.31 -3.08 -2.25
CA ILE A 271 3.98 -2.76 -0.99
C ILE A 271 3.35 -1.49 -0.42
N MET A 272 2.83 -1.56 0.82
CA MET A 272 2.23 -0.43 1.53
C MET A 272 3.08 -0.08 2.76
N ASP A 273 3.84 0.98 2.68
CA ASP A 273 4.70 1.46 3.77
C ASP A 273 4.23 2.86 4.24
N SER A 274 3.47 3.01 5.34
CA SER A 274 3.05 1.95 6.25
C SER A 274 1.54 1.99 6.53
N LEU A 275 0.97 0.83 6.81
CA LEU A 275 -0.43 0.70 7.24
C LEU A 275 -0.69 1.47 8.55
N THR A 276 0.29 1.50 9.47
CA THR A 276 0.20 2.26 10.73
C THR A 276 0.00 3.76 10.47
N ARG A 277 0.68 4.33 9.47
CA ARG A 277 0.52 5.75 9.11
C ARG A 277 -0.85 6.04 8.49
N VAL A 278 -1.39 5.11 7.72
CA VAL A 278 -2.78 5.19 7.22
C VAL A 278 -3.77 5.15 8.38
N ALA A 279 -3.57 4.25 9.35
CA ALA A 279 -4.39 4.16 10.56
C ALA A 279 -4.33 5.45 11.40
N HIS A 280 -3.15 6.04 11.57
CA HIS A 280 -2.99 7.33 12.25
C HIS A 280 -3.73 8.45 11.53
N ALA A 281 -3.63 8.51 10.20
CA ALA A 281 -4.36 9.49 9.40
C ALA A 281 -5.88 9.34 9.57
N ARG A 282 -6.40 8.13 9.56
CA ARG A 282 -7.82 7.88 9.81
C ARG A 282 -8.23 8.25 11.24
N ARG A 283 -7.37 8.00 12.23
CA ARG A 283 -7.60 8.43 13.61
C ARG A 283 -7.74 9.96 13.70
N GLU A 284 -6.85 10.71 13.06
CA GLU A 284 -6.90 12.17 13.04
C GLU A 284 -8.24 12.68 12.45
N ILE A 285 -8.68 12.12 11.32
CA ILE A 285 -9.96 12.49 10.69
C ILE A 285 -11.16 12.05 11.56
N GLY A 286 -11.16 10.83 12.10
CA GLY A 286 -12.26 10.35 12.95
C GLY A 286 -12.46 11.22 14.20
N LEU A 287 -11.36 11.58 14.89
CA LEU A 287 -11.42 12.46 16.04
C LEU A 287 -11.90 13.88 15.67
N ALA A 288 -11.46 14.42 14.52
CA ALA A 288 -11.93 15.71 14.03
C ALA A 288 -13.43 15.71 13.67
N LEU A 289 -13.99 14.56 13.27
CA LEU A 289 -15.42 14.36 13.04
C LEU A 289 -16.21 14.06 14.33
N GLY A 290 -15.55 14.02 15.50
CA GLY A 290 -16.18 13.78 16.79
C GLY A 290 -16.40 12.30 17.14
N GLU A 291 -15.75 11.36 16.41
CA GLU A 291 -15.78 9.96 16.82
C GLU A 291 -15.14 9.77 18.21
N GLN A 292 -15.76 8.95 19.05
CA GLN A 292 -15.21 8.67 20.37
C GLN A 292 -14.04 7.68 20.26
N PRO A 293 -12.89 7.99 20.89
CA PRO A 293 -11.75 7.08 20.86
C PRO A 293 -12.02 5.81 21.72
N THR A 294 -11.50 4.69 21.25
CA THR A 294 -11.49 3.40 21.96
C THR A 294 -10.09 3.05 22.44
N ALA A 295 -9.66 1.79 22.33
CA ALA A 295 -8.34 1.34 22.77
C ALA A 295 -7.20 2.15 22.16
N LYS A 296 -6.25 2.60 22.95
CA LYS A 296 -5.08 3.42 22.57
C LYS A 296 -5.43 4.67 21.73
N GLY A 297 -6.64 5.21 21.88
CA GLY A 297 -7.07 6.43 21.23
C GLY A 297 -7.50 6.25 19.75
N TYR A 298 -7.68 5.02 19.27
CA TYR A 298 -8.20 4.76 17.94
C TYR A 298 -9.73 4.77 17.91
N PRO A 299 -10.37 5.55 17.03
CA PRO A 299 -11.82 5.48 16.84
C PRO A 299 -12.22 4.21 16.07
N PRO A 300 -13.50 3.78 16.13
CA PRO A 300 -14.01 2.58 15.45
C PRO A 300 -13.78 2.58 13.94
N SER A 301 -13.77 3.75 13.32
CA SER A 301 -13.52 3.90 11.87
C SER A 301 -12.14 3.42 11.44
N VAL A 302 -11.13 3.44 12.32
CA VAL A 302 -9.79 2.89 12.03
C VAL A 302 -9.85 1.37 11.94
N VAL A 303 -10.49 0.74 12.94
CA VAL A 303 -10.61 -0.72 13.00
C VAL A 303 -11.38 -1.28 11.79
N SER A 304 -12.39 -0.55 11.30
CA SER A 304 -13.16 -0.96 10.12
C SER A 304 -12.45 -0.69 8.79
N MET A 305 -11.59 0.32 8.73
CA MET A 305 -10.87 0.69 7.50
C MET A 305 -9.78 -0.32 7.14
N ILE A 306 -9.02 -0.81 8.14
CA ILE A 306 -7.88 -1.73 7.91
C ILE A 306 -8.30 -3.00 7.16
N PRO A 307 -9.33 -3.77 7.61
CA PRO A 307 -9.82 -4.92 6.88
C PRO A 307 -10.25 -4.59 5.46
N ARG A 308 -11.00 -3.49 5.30
CA ARG A 308 -11.47 -3.04 3.99
C ARG A 308 -10.34 -2.78 3.00
N LEU A 309 -9.26 -2.15 3.44
CA LEU A 309 -8.10 -1.88 2.59
C LEU A 309 -7.36 -3.19 2.23
N ILE A 310 -7.14 -4.07 3.21
CA ILE A 310 -6.43 -5.34 3.02
C ILE A 310 -7.22 -6.29 2.12
N GLU A 311 -8.54 -6.41 2.31
CA GLU A 311 -9.40 -7.34 1.55
C GLU A 311 -9.54 -6.98 0.06
N ARG A 312 -9.23 -5.76 -0.34
CA ARG A 312 -9.16 -5.35 -1.76
C ARG A 312 -8.08 -6.10 -2.53
N THR A 313 -7.04 -6.55 -1.85
CA THR A 313 -5.93 -7.30 -2.45
C THR A 313 -6.20 -8.81 -2.48
N GLY A 314 -5.24 -9.58 -2.93
CA GLY A 314 -5.37 -11.03 -3.05
C GLY A 314 -5.62 -11.47 -4.49
N SER A 315 -5.98 -12.75 -4.64
CA SER A 315 -6.23 -13.33 -5.95
C SER A 315 -7.46 -12.74 -6.62
N GLY A 316 -7.39 -12.57 -7.93
CA GLY A 316 -8.54 -12.19 -8.76
C GLY A 316 -9.44 -13.38 -9.09
N SER A 317 -10.48 -13.13 -9.89
CA SER A 317 -11.35 -14.17 -10.47
C SER A 317 -10.70 -14.86 -11.67
N ALA A 318 -11.39 -15.82 -12.28
CA ALA A 318 -10.91 -16.49 -13.49
C ALA A 318 -10.59 -15.47 -14.61
N GLY A 319 -9.42 -15.58 -15.21
CA GLY A 319 -8.91 -14.64 -16.22
C GLY A 319 -8.20 -13.41 -15.66
N GLN A 320 -8.34 -13.10 -14.39
CA GLN A 320 -7.58 -12.05 -13.70
C GLN A 320 -6.28 -12.60 -13.11
N GLY A 321 -5.33 -11.69 -12.82
CA GLY A 321 -4.09 -11.98 -12.11
C GLY A 321 -4.26 -11.96 -10.59
N THR A 322 -3.17 -11.65 -9.88
CA THR A 322 -3.13 -11.63 -8.42
C THR A 322 -2.56 -10.33 -7.89
N ILE A 323 -2.93 -9.94 -6.66
CA ILE A 323 -2.23 -8.91 -5.89
C ILE A 323 -1.64 -9.56 -4.64
N THR A 324 -0.35 -9.84 -4.67
CA THR A 324 0.40 -10.17 -3.46
C THR A 324 0.70 -8.88 -2.74
N SER A 325 0.29 -8.74 -1.48
CA SER A 325 0.43 -7.48 -0.77
C SER A 325 1.29 -7.61 0.49
N ILE A 326 2.19 -6.65 0.64
CA ILE A 326 3.06 -6.50 1.80
C ILE A 326 2.67 -5.22 2.52
N TYR A 327 2.13 -5.36 3.72
CA TYR A 327 1.78 -4.24 4.58
C TYR A 327 2.79 -4.10 5.70
N THR A 328 3.48 -2.96 5.78
CA THR A 328 4.33 -2.72 6.95
C THR A 328 3.51 -2.18 8.11
N VAL A 329 3.75 -2.73 9.28
CA VAL A 329 3.12 -2.31 10.53
C VAL A 329 4.22 -1.94 11.51
N LEU A 330 4.22 -0.68 11.95
CA LEU A 330 5.20 -0.19 12.91
C LEU A 330 4.75 -0.56 14.30
N ALA A 331 5.55 -1.33 15.01
CA ALA A 331 5.37 -1.64 16.43
C ALA A 331 6.25 -0.68 17.25
N ASP A 332 5.67 0.38 17.80
CA ASP A 332 6.40 1.32 18.64
C ASP A 332 6.87 0.63 19.93
N GLY A 333 8.20 0.63 20.16
CA GLY A 333 8.79 -0.02 21.32
C GLY A 333 8.66 -1.55 21.35
N ASP A 334 8.49 -2.18 20.17
CA ASP A 334 8.23 -3.62 19.99
C ASP A 334 6.90 -4.08 20.63
N ASP A 335 5.96 -3.12 20.83
CA ASP A 335 4.63 -3.40 21.39
C ASP A 335 3.73 -4.08 20.32
N THR A 336 3.66 -5.38 20.41
CA THR A 336 2.78 -6.21 19.55
C THR A 336 1.29 -6.15 19.94
N ASN A 337 0.94 -5.48 21.05
CA ASN A 337 -0.45 -5.31 21.51
C ASN A 337 -1.11 -4.01 20.99
N ASP A 338 -0.52 -3.36 19.99
CA ASP A 338 -1.15 -2.22 19.32
C ASP A 338 -2.39 -2.68 18.55
N PRO A 339 -3.55 -1.99 18.66
CA PRO A 339 -4.78 -2.37 17.95
C PRO A 339 -4.63 -2.48 16.42
N VAL A 340 -3.72 -1.70 15.81
CA VAL A 340 -3.42 -1.79 14.37
C VAL A 340 -2.67 -3.07 14.07
N VAL A 341 -1.68 -3.45 14.90
CA VAL A 341 -0.93 -4.71 14.78
C VAL A 341 -1.88 -5.90 14.92
N ASP A 342 -2.72 -5.89 15.95
CA ASP A 342 -3.65 -6.99 16.22
C ASP A 342 -4.70 -7.13 15.10
N THR A 343 -5.33 -6.02 14.69
CA THR A 343 -6.29 -6.01 13.58
C THR A 343 -5.65 -6.49 12.28
N ALA A 344 -4.43 -6.06 11.98
CA ALA A 344 -3.72 -6.50 10.78
C ALA A 344 -3.40 -8.01 10.84
N ARG A 345 -2.87 -8.51 11.97
CA ARG A 345 -2.58 -9.95 12.15
C ARG A 345 -3.80 -10.85 12.01
N ALA A 346 -4.97 -10.38 12.43
CA ALA A 346 -6.21 -11.14 12.34
C ALA A 346 -6.65 -11.39 10.89
N ILE A 347 -6.34 -10.47 9.97
CA ILE A 347 -6.82 -10.47 8.59
C ILE A 347 -5.76 -10.97 7.60
N LEU A 348 -4.48 -10.72 7.90
CA LEU A 348 -3.37 -11.11 7.04
C LEU A 348 -3.16 -12.63 7.03
N ASP A 349 -2.70 -13.15 5.89
CA ASP A 349 -2.38 -14.57 5.68
C ASP A 349 -1.00 -14.96 6.20
N GLY A 350 -0.37 -14.10 6.99
CA GLY A 350 0.92 -14.30 7.62
C GLY A 350 1.60 -12.99 8.00
N HIS A 351 2.71 -13.10 8.71
CA HIS A 351 3.53 -11.95 9.06
C HIS A 351 5.00 -12.31 9.18
N ILE A 352 5.86 -11.37 8.87
CA ILE A 352 7.31 -11.41 9.05
C ILE A 352 7.65 -10.40 10.14
N LEU A 353 8.23 -10.87 11.24
CA LEU A 353 8.71 -10.04 12.33
C LEU A 353 10.19 -9.71 12.11
N LEU A 354 10.54 -8.43 12.16
CA LEU A 354 11.94 -8.00 12.15
C LEU A 354 12.44 -7.79 13.56
N SER A 355 13.53 -8.49 13.91
CA SER A 355 14.11 -8.51 15.25
C SER A 355 15.15 -7.42 15.43
N ARG A 356 14.98 -6.57 16.45
CA ARG A 356 16.00 -5.60 16.85
C ARG A 356 17.27 -6.28 17.35
N GLN A 357 17.13 -7.42 18.02
CA GLN A 357 18.27 -8.19 18.52
C GLN A 357 19.16 -8.71 17.37
N GLN A 358 18.56 -9.25 16.29
CA GLN A 358 19.31 -9.67 15.11
C GLN A 358 19.97 -8.49 14.42
N ALA A 359 19.28 -7.36 14.27
CA ALA A 359 19.86 -6.14 13.71
C ALA A 359 21.06 -5.64 14.52
N GLN A 360 20.99 -5.68 15.86
CA GLN A 360 22.10 -5.34 16.75
C GLN A 360 23.31 -6.29 16.61
N MET A 361 23.07 -7.56 16.26
CA MET A 361 24.11 -8.55 15.96
C MET A 361 24.66 -8.44 14.53
N GLY A 362 24.14 -7.50 13.72
CA GLY A 362 24.55 -7.34 12.32
C GLY A 362 23.97 -8.40 11.37
N VAL A 363 22.96 -9.14 11.79
CA VAL A 363 22.28 -10.15 10.95
C VAL A 363 21.21 -9.45 10.11
N TYR A 364 21.39 -9.42 8.80
CA TYR A 364 20.44 -8.83 7.85
C TYR A 364 20.16 -9.77 6.68
N PRO A 365 18.86 -9.83 6.20
CA PRO A 365 17.67 -9.20 6.81
C PRO A 365 17.40 -9.74 8.22
N ALA A 366 17.02 -8.85 9.13
CA ALA A 366 16.87 -9.18 10.56
C ALA A 366 15.54 -9.92 10.85
N ILE A 367 15.25 -10.99 10.10
CA ILE A 367 14.00 -11.74 10.16
C ILE A 367 14.02 -12.70 11.35
N ASP A 368 13.10 -12.51 12.28
CA ASP A 368 12.81 -13.49 13.34
C ASP A 368 12.02 -14.66 12.77
N VAL A 369 12.71 -15.69 12.34
CA VAL A 369 12.10 -16.87 11.71
C VAL A 369 11.17 -17.63 12.66
N PRO A 370 11.53 -17.88 13.95
CA PRO A 370 10.61 -18.50 14.91
C PRO A 370 9.28 -17.76 15.08
N SER A 371 9.32 -16.44 15.17
CA SER A 371 8.15 -15.59 15.43
C SER A 371 7.40 -15.19 14.16
N SER A 372 7.88 -15.58 12.98
CA SER A 372 7.27 -15.27 11.67
C SER A 372 6.47 -16.46 11.15
N VAL A 373 5.41 -16.17 10.38
CA VAL A 373 4.55 -17.21 9.81
C VAL A 373 4.04 -16.85 8.42
N SER A 374 4.08 -17.81 7.48
CA SER A 374 3.29 -17.80 6.25
C SER A 374 2.26 -18.92 6.35
N ARG A 375 0.96 -18.56 6.38
CA ARG A 375 -0.13 -19.53 6.57
C ARG A 375 -0.34 -20.41 5.33
N VAL A 376 0.05 -19.92 4.15
CA VAL A 376 -0.13 -20.63 2.87
C VAL A 376 1.10 -21.44 2.48
N MET A 377 2.24 -21.31 3.17
CA MET A 377 3.48 -21.95 2.75
C MET A 377 3.32 -23.45 2.53
N ASN A 378 2.66 -24.16 3.43
CA ASN A 378 2.51 -25.62 3.34
C ASN A 378 1.68 -26.08 2.14
N ASP A 379 0.84 -25.20 1.58
CA ASP A 379 -0.05 -25.51 0.45
C ASP A 379 0.65 -25.26 -0.89
N ILE A 380 1.75 -24.45 -0.91
CA ILE A 380 2.42 -23.98 -2.13
C ILE A 380 3.86 -24.48 -2.29
N VAL A 381 4.41 -25.20 -1.31
CA VAL A 381 5.75 -25.81 -1.38
C VAL A 381 5.67 -27.33 -1.28
N ASP A 382 6.71 -28.02 -1.74
CA ASP A 382 6.79 -29.48 -1.59
C ASP A 382 7.07 -29.90 -0.14
N SER A 383 6.81 -31.19 0.16
CA SER A 383 6.99 -31.75 1.50
C SER A 383 8.43 -31.64 2.01
N GLY A 384 9.42 -31.78 1.13
CA GLY A 384 10.83 -31.68 1.50
C GLY A 384 11.20 -30.29 2.00
N GLN A 385 10.73 -29.23 1.34
CA GLN A 385 10.93 -27.86 1.81
C GLN A 385 10.17 -27.59 3.12
N SER A 386 8.92 -28.06 3.23
CA SER A 386 8.10 -27.88 4.43
C SER A 386 8.74 -28.55 5.66
N GLU A 387 9.23 -29.76 5.53
CA GLU A 387 9.92 -30.50 6.60
C GLU A 387 11.24 -29.83 6.98
N ALA A 388 12.05 -29.45 5.99
CA ALA A 388 13.30 -28.74 6.21
C ALA A 388 13.10 -27.39 6.94
N ALA A 389 12.09 -26.61 6.53
CA ALA A 389 11.75 -25.35 7.19
C ALA A 389 11.28 -25.55 8.63
N ARG A 390 10.55 -26.61 8.93
CA ARG A 390 10.12 -26.97 10.28
C ARG A 390 11.29 -27.35 11.17
N LYS A 391 12.20 -28.21 10.64
CA LYS A 391 13.45 -28.61 11.33
C LYS A 391 14.34 -27.38 11.60
N PHE A 392 14.54 -26.53 10.60
CA PHE A 392 15.29 -25.28 10.73
C PHE A 392 14.74 -24.38 11.85
N ARG A 393 13.41 -24.11 11.83
CA ARG A 393 12.76 -23.30 12.85
C ARG A 393 12.92 -23.86 14.25
N ARG A 394 12.79 -25.19 14.41
CA ARG A 394 12.99 -25.89 15.68
C ARG A 394 14.42 -25.69 16.20
N LEU A 395 15.44 -25.90 15.35
CA LEU A 395 16.84 -25.74 15.77
C LEU A 395 17.16 -24.30 16.15
N VAL A 396 16.67 -23.32 15.40
CA VAL A 396 16.86 -21.90 15.75
C VAL A 396 16.17 -21.55 17.06
N SER A 397 14.93 -22.00 17.30
CA SER A 397 14.22 -21.78 18.58
C SER A 397 15.00 -22.41 19.73
N LEU A 398 15.42 -23.65 19.58
CA LEU A 398 16.15 -24.39 20.63
C LEU A 398 17.45 -23.73 21.02
N TYR A 399 18.23 -23.23 20.03
CA TYR A 399 19.44 -22.49 20.28
C TYR A 399 19.17 -21.18 21.02
N LEU A 400 18.16 -20.40 20.57
CA LEU A 400 17.82 -19.10 21.18
C LEU A 400 17.31 -19.25 22.62
N GLU A 401 16.53 -20.27 22.91
CA GLU A 401 16.05 -20.58 24.27
C GLU A 401 17.19 -20.98 25.24
N ASN A 402 18.25 -21.63 24.72
CA ASN A 402 19.37 -22.08 25.52
C ASN A 402 20.63 -21.18 25.39
N ARG A 403 20.53 -20.06 24.68
CA ARG A 403 21.68 -19.17 24.38
C ARG A 403 22.44 -18.72 25.63
N ASP A 404 21.72 -18.29 26.66
CA ASP A 404 22.35 -17.80 27.89
C ASP A 404 23.07 -18.94 28.63
N LEU A 405 22.48 -20.13 28.65
CA LEU A 405 23.11 -21.33 29.20
C LEU A 405 24.40 -21.68 28.45
N ILE A 406 24.39 -21.61 27.12
CA ILE A 406 25.54 -21.88 26.26
C ILE A 406 26.68 -20.85 26.56
N LEU A 407 26.33 -19.56 26.62
CA LEU A 407 27.28 -18.48 26.89
C LEU A 407 27.89 -18.53 28.28
N MET A 408 27.15 -18.99 29.28
CA MET A 408 27.64 -19.17 30.66
C MET A 408 28.47 -20.45 30.83
N GLY A 409 28.64 -21.27 29.78
CA GLY A 409 29.35 -22.54 29.86
C GLY A 409 28.57 -23.66 30.59
N GLY A 410 27.29 -23.50 30.80
CA GLY A 410 26.42 -24.52 31.42
C GLY A 410 25.92 -25.59 30.48
N TYR A 411 26.15 -25.45 29.17
CA TYR A 411 25.86 -26.46 28.19
C TYR A 411 26.94 -27.52 28.15
N ALA A 412 26.54 -28.81 28.20
CA ALA A 412 27.44 -29.95 28.07
C ALA A 412 26.98 -30.80 26.86
N PRO A 413 27.85 -31.00 25.82
CA PRO A 413 27.54 -31.86 24.68
C PRO A 413 27.16 -33.28 25.08
N GLY A 414 26.22 -33.89 24.37
CA GLY A 414 25.75 -35.26 24.58
C GLY A 414 24.55 -35.42 25.51
N GLN A 415 24.02 -34.33 26.07
CA GLN A 415 22.81 -34.39 26.91
C GLN A 415 21.51 -34.27 26.11
N ASP A 416 21.52 -33.48 25.04
CA ASP A 416 20.36 -33.28 24.13
C ASP A 416 20.87 -33.25 22.69
N ALA A 417 20.52 -34.28 21.92
CA ALA A 417 20.97 -34.43 20.53
C ALA A 417 20.48 -33.29 19.60
N ASP A 418 19.28 -32.75 19.84
CA ASP A 418 18.73 -31.66 19.06
C ASP A 418 19.43 -30.33 19.40
N LEU A 419 19.77 -30.11 20.67
CA LEU A 419 20.53 -28.92 21.09
C LEU A 419 21.98 -29.00 20.59
N ASP A 420 22.61 -30.17 20.65
CA ASP A 420 23.96 -30.41 20.09
C ASP A 420 23.99 -30.10 18.59
N LEU A 421 22.96 -30.54 17.86
CA LEU A 421 22.81 -30.26 16.44
C LEU A 421 22.59 -28.74 16.20
N ALA A 422 21.74 -28.11 16.99
CA ALA A 422 21.47 -26.68 16.88
C ALA A 422 22.74 -25.83 17.12
N VAL A 423 23.55 -26.20 18.12
CA VAL A 423 24.83 -25.51 18.42
C VAL A 423 25.84 -25.73 17.29
N SER A 424 25.95 -26.96 16.77
CA SER A 424 26.91 -27.30 15.71
C SER A 424 26.55 -26.62 14.37
N LEU A 425 25.27 -26.49 14.04
CA LEU A 425 24.80 -25.89 12.80
C LEU A 425 24.55 -24.38 12.90
N TRP A 426 24.67 -23.76 14.07
CA TRP A 426 24.31 -22.35 14.27
C TRP A 426 24.95 -21.39 13.26
N PRO A 427 26.23 -21.49 12.93
CA PRO A 427 26.82 -20.62 11.90
C PRO A 427 26.14 -20.76 10.54
N GLN A 428 25.84 -21.98 10.11
CA GLN A 428 25.20 -22.29 8.83
C GLN A 428 23.71 -21.85 8.83
N LEU A 429 23.01 -21.99 9.98
CA LEU A 429 21.65 -21.48 10.13
C LEU A 429 21.61 -19.96 9.96
N MET A 430 22.56 -19.24 10.53
CA MET A 430 22.64 -17.78 10.38
C MET A 430 23.05 -17.38 8.97
N ASP A 431 23.98 -18.09 8.33
CA ASP A 431 24.38 -17.83 6.95
C ASP A 431 23.22 -18.01 5.95
N LEU A 432 22.31 -18.96 6.20
CA LEU A 432 21.11 -19.11 5.38
C LEU A 432 20.19 -17.89 5.45
N ILE A 433 20.08 -17.25 6.61
CA ILE A 433 19.24 -16.04 6.79
C ILE A 433 19.93 -14.81 6.23
N GLN A 434 21.25 -14.68 6.41
CA GLN A 434 22.01 -13.50 6.01
C GLN A 434 22.09 -13.38 4.49
N GLN A 435 21.80 -12.17 4.00
CA GLN A 435 21.88 -11.84 2.58
C GLN A 435 22.21 -10.35 2.42
N SER A 436 23.15 -10.03 1.52
CA SER A 436 23.40 -8.65 1.14
C SER A 436 22.18 -8.03 0.44
N GLY A 437 21.90 -6.76 0.71
CA GLY A 437 20.80 -6.03 0.03
C GLY A 437 21.00 -5.87 -1.48
N ALA A 438 22.20 -6.14 -2.00
CA ALA A 438 22.51 -6.12 -3.43
C ALA A 438 22.29 -7.49 -4.11
N ASP A 439 22.20 -8.57 -3.34
CA ASP A 439 22.16 -9.93 -3.87
C ASP A 439 20.72 -10.42 -4.04
N LYS A 440 20.47 -11.07 -5.19
CA LYS A 440 19.22 -11.77 -5.46
C LYS A 440 19.36 -13.25 -5.15
N ALA A 441 18.46 -13.82 -4.35
CA ALA A 441 18.39 -15.25 -4.08
C ALA A 441 17.12 -15.83 -4.71
N ALA A 442 17.27 -16.53 -5.83
CA ALA A 442 16.14 -17.15 -6.52
C ALA A 442 15.47 -18.23 -5.67
N PHE A 443 14.14 -18.43 -5.84
CA PHE A 443 13.34 -19.38 -5.08
C PHE A 443 13.94 -20.80 -5.07
N GLY A 444 14.28 -21.36 -6.25
CA GLY A 444 14.84 -22.71 -6.36
C GLY A 444 16.19 -22.87 -5.65
N ALA A 445 17.07 -21.85 -5.75
CA ALA A 445 18.36 -21.85 -5.06
C ALA A 445 18.19 -21.78 -3.53
N SER A 446 17.27 -20.93 -3.07
CA SER A 446 16.95 -20.78 -1.65
C SER A 446 16.37 -22.06 -1.04
N ARG A 447 15.44 -22.71 -1.76
CA ARG A 447 14.89 -24.02 -1.39
C ARG A 447 15.98 -25.09 -1.28
N ASN A 448 16.84 -25.20 -2.30
CA ASN A 448 17.90 -26.23 -2.34
C ASN A 448 18.94 -26.01 -1.23
N ALA A 449 19.30 -24.77 -0.91
CA ALA A 449 20.18 -24.44 0.20
C ALA A 449 19.58 -24.90 1.54
N LEU A 450 18.28 -24.66 1.78
CA LEU A 450 17.59 -25.10 2.99
C LEU A 450 17.54 -26.63 3.08
N VAL A 451 17.09 -27.31 2.01
CA VAL A 451 16.94 -28.78 2.00
C VAL A 451 18.32 -29.43 2.15
N GLY A 452 19.35 -28.92 1.48
CA GLY A 452 20.73 -29.41 1.63
C GLY A 452 21.25 -29.29 3.06
N LEU A 453 21.00 -28.15 3.71
CA LEU A 453 21.45 -27.91 5.09
C LEU A 453 20.72 -28.82 6.10
N MET A 454 19.43 -29.11 5.90
CA MET A 454 18.62 -29.89 6.83
C MET A 454 18.60 -31.39 6.55
N GLY A 455 19.01 -31.82 5.35
CA GLY A 455 19.03 -33.22 4.90
C GLY A 455 20.38 -33.94 5.10
N GLY A 456 21.45 -33.21 5.57
CA GLY A 456 22.76 -33.76 5.91
C GLY A 456 22.79 -34.23 7.40
#